data_709bfd840af412baf5aa7f1132a360a2
#
_entry.id   709bfd840af412baf5aa7f1132a360a2
#
_cell.length_a   1.000
_cell.length_b   1.000
_cell.length_c   1.000
_cell.angle_alpha   90.00
_cell.angle_beta   90.00
_cell.angle_gamma   90.00
#
_symmetry.space_group_name_H-M   'P 1'
#
loop_
_entity.id
_entity.type
_entity.pdbx_description
1 polymer ?
#
loop_
_entity_poly.entity_id
_entity_poly.type
_entity_poly.pdbx_seq_one_letter_code
_entity_poly.pdbx_strand_id
1 'polypeptide(L)' 'MGKFEVYVDASGKYRWRLKAVNGQVVATGGQGYATARSCREGIESVKKHSATAEIVEVEA' A
#
# COMPACT_ATOMS: atom_id res chain seq x y z
N MET A 1 13.69 -8.74 -3.23
CA MET A 1 12.77 -7.77 -3.84
C MET A 1 11.38 -7.93 -3.22
N GLY A 2 10.79 -6.83 -2.79
CA GLY A 2 9.46 -6.87 -2.19
C GLY A 2 8.35 -6.93 -3.23
N LYS A 3 7.12 -7.07 -2.76
CA LYS A 3 5.97 -7.06 -3.67
C LYS A 3 4.76 -6.43 -2.99
N PHE A 4 3.95 -5.76 -3.81
CA PHE A 4 2.64 -5.31 -3.38
C PHE A 4 1.64 -6.41 -3.67
N GLU A 5 0.80 -6.72 -2.69
CA GLU A 5 -0.28 -7.68 -2.85
C GLU A 5 -1.60 -6.96 -2.75
N VAL A 6 -2.48 -7.19 -3.72
CA VAL A 6 -3.84 -6.66 -3.70
C VAL A 6 -4.77 -7.78 -3.22
N TYR A 7 -5.61 -7.48 -2.25
CA TYR A 7 -6.52 -8.48 -1.70
C TYR A 7 -7.86 -7.82 -1.37
N VAL A 8 -8.88 -8.64 -1.17
CA VAL A 8 -10.21 -8.19 -0.80
C VAL A 8 -10.39 -8.43 0.69
N ASP A 9 -10.80 -7.39 1.43
CA ASP A 9 -10.99 -7.52 2.87
C ASP A 9 -12.39 -8.06 3.20
N ALA A 10 -12.65 -8.20 4.51
CA ALA A 10 -13.91 -8.76 4.97
C ALA A 10 -15.14 -7.94 4.57
N SER A 11 -14.95 -6.64 4.31
CA SER A 11 -16.05 -5.77 3.90
C SER A 11 -16.23 -5.70 2.37
N GLY A 12 -15.43 -6.46 1.63
CA GLY A 12 -15.52 -6.49 0.17
C GLY A 12 -14.76 -5.39 -0.54
N LYS A 13 -13.92 -4.68 0.17
CA LYS A 13 -13.11 -3.63 -0.43
C LYS A 13 -11.75 -4.17 -0.83
N TYR A 14 -11.17 -3.60 -1.88
CA TYR A 14 -9.82 -3.95 -2.30
C TYR A 14 -8.83 -3.18 -1.47
N ARG A 15 -7.80 -3.89 -0.99
CA ARG A 15 -6.74 -3.31 -0.18
C ARG A 15 -5.41 -3.81 -0.68
N TRP A 16 -4.34 -3.13 -0.28
CA TRP A 16 -3.00 -3.56 -0.64
C TRP A 16 -2.12 -3.67 0.60
N ARG A 17 -1.09 -4.50 0.47
CA ARG A 17 -0.01 -4.57 1.46
C ARG A 17 1.30 -4.75 0.72
N LEU A 18 2.36 -4.22 1.31
CA LEU A 18 3.72 -4.34 0.78
C LEU A 18 4.49 -5.30 1.64
N LYS A 19 5.03 -6.34 1.03
CA LYS A 19 5.85 -7.33 1.72
C LYS A 19 7.30 -7.18 1.32
N ALA A 20 8.19 -7.31 2.30
CA ALA A 20 9.62 -7.35 2.06
C ALA A 20 9.99 -8.71 1.47
N VAL A 21 11.25 -8.83 1.06
CA VAL A 21 11.75 -10.04 0.42
C VAL A 21 11.62 -11.27 1.33
N ASN A 22 11.69 -11.08 2.64
CA ASN A 22 11.54 -12.17 3.60
C ASN A 22 10.08 -12.52 3.92
N GLY A 23 9.12 -11.88 3.23
CA GLY A 23 7.70 -12.14 3.43
C GLY A 23 7.06 -11.31 4.52
N GLN A 24 7.79 -10.46 5.20
CA GLN A 24 7.25 -9.64 6.27
C GLN A 24 6.49 -8.44 5.70
N VAL A 25 5.30 -8.17 6.25
CA VAL A 25 4.52 -7.01 5.84
C VAL A 25 5.17 -5.76 6.42
N VAL A 26 5.57 -4.83 5.56
CA VAL A 26 6.24 -3.59 5.98
C VAL A 26 5.34 -2.37 5.84
N ALA A 27 4.25 -2.48 5.08
CA ALA A 27 3.31 -1.37 4.93
C ALA A 27 1.97 -1.89 4.44
N THR A 28 0.91 -1.18 4.76
CA THR A 28 -0.43 -1.50 4.27
C THR A 28 -1.10 -0.21 3.84
N GLY A 29 -2.04 -0.33 2.90
CA GLY A 29 -2.89 0.80 2.55
C GLY A 29 -4.01 0.93 3.57
N GLY A 30 -4.19 2.13 4.11
CA GLY A 30 -5.22 2.38 5.12
C GLY A 30 -6.61 2.58 4.54
N GLN A 31 -6.73 2.67 3.23
CA GLN A 31 -7.98 2.96 2.54
C GLN A 31 -8.47 1.73 1.81
N GLY A 32 -9.79 1.49 1.85
CA GLY A 32 -10.40 0.46 1.02
C GLY A 32 -10.82 1.05 -0.31
N TYR A 33 -10.57 0.32 -1.40
CA TYR A 33 -10.91 0.75 -2.75
C TYR A 33 -12.09 -0.07 -3.27
N ALA A 34 -12.92 0.57 -4.07
CA ALA A 34 -14.10 -0.09 -4.61
C ALA A 34 -13.74 -1.08 -5.72
N THR A 35 -12.64 -0.85 -6.43
CA THR A 35 -12.23 -1.70 -7.55
C THR A 35 -10.74 -2.04 -7.44
N ALA A 36 -10.35 -3.16 -8.08
CA ALA A 36 -8.95 -3.54 -8.15
C ALA A 36 -8.13 -2.49 -8.89
N ARG A 37 -8.73 -1.87 -9.91
CA ARG A 37 -8.04 -0.85 -10.68
C ARG A 37 -7.70 0.36 -9.83
N SER A 38 -8.65 0.85 -9.04
CA SER A 38 -8.41 1.99 -8.13
C SER A 38 -7.31 1.65 -7.13
N CYS A 39 -7.32 0.42 -6.61
CA CYS A 39 -6.31 -0.02 -5.67
C CYS A 39 -4.93 -0.01 -6.33
N ARG A 40 -4.82 -0.49 -7.56
CA ARG A 40 -3.56 -0.47 -8.30
C ARG A 40 -3.07 0.95 -8.53
N GLU A 41 -3.98 1.87 -8.83
CA GLU A 41 -3.62 3.27 -9.01
C GLU A 41 -3.07 3.87 -7.72
N GLY A 42 -3.65 3.49 -6.59
CA GLY A 42 -3.13 3.89 -5.29
C GLY A 42 -1.72 3.37 -5.06
N ILE A 43 -1.47 2.12 -5.43
CA ILE A 43 -0.13 1.53 -5.33
C ILE A 43 0.86 2.29 -6.20
N GLU A 44 0.48 2.61 -7.44
CA GLU A 44 1.39 3.36 -8.33
C GLU A 44 1.71 4.73 -7.75
N SER A 45 0.74 5.38 -7.12
CA SER A 45 0.99 6.66 -6.45
C SER A 45 2.00 6.51 -5.31
N VAL A 46 1.86 5.45 -4.50
CA VAL A 46 2.80 5.17 -3.43
C VAL A 46 4.20 4.94 -3.99
N LYS A 47 4.32 4.15 -5.06
CA LYS A 47 5.60 3.87 -5.68
C LYS A 47 6.25 5.15 -6.21
N LYS A 48 5.42 6.02 -6.80
CA LYS A 48 5.92 7.24 -7.41
C LYS A 48 6.46 8.22 -6.36
N HIS A 49 5.76 8.35 -5.24
CA HIS A 49 6.06 9.39 -4.26
C HIS A 49 6.97 8.93 -3.14
N SER A 50 6.93 7.63 -2.79
CA SER A 50 7.64 7.15 -1.59
C SER A 50 9.15 7.20 -1.74
N ALA A 51 9.67 7.02 -2.95
CA ALA A 51 11.11 6.97 -3.18
C ALA A 51 11.79 8.30 -2.85
N THR A 52 11.08 9.42 -3.06
CA THR A 52 11.64 10.75 -2.84
C THR A 52 11.03 11.45 -1.61
N ALA A 53 10.13 10.77 -0.90
CA ALA A 53 9.51 11.36 0.27
C ALA A 53 10.51 11.46 1.42
N GLU A 54 10.58 12.61 2.04
CA GLU A 54 11.46 12.76 3.19
C GLU A 54 10.76 12.28 4.47
N ILE A 55 11.56 11.94 5.45
CA ILE A 55 11.05 11.49 6.74
C ILE A 55 10.93 12.72 7.63
N VAL A 56 9.71 13.01 8.07
CA VAL A 56 9.43 14.16 8.92
C VAL A 56 8.75 13.67 10.18
N GLU A 57 9.23 14.10 11.33
CA GLU A 57 8.58 13.78 12.59
C GLU A 57 7.53 14.85 12.88
N VAL A 58 6.32 14.40 13.15
CA VAL A 58 5.19 15.28 13.40
C VAL A 58 4.84 15.21 14.87
N GLU A 59 4.75 16.37 15.51
CA GLU A 59 4.38 16.41 16.92
C GLU A 59 2.90 16.09 17.07
N ALA A 60 2.60 15.30 18.11
CA ALA A 60 1.23 14.88 18.39
C ALA A 60 0.43 16.02 19.04
#